data_72bf0c0e2cc30c82e6865d6de7faa787
#
_entry.id   72bf0c0e2cc30c82e6865d6de7faa787
#
_cell.length_a   1.000
_cell.length_b   1.000
_cell.length_c   1.000
_cell.angle_alpha   90.00
_cell.angle_beta   90.00
_cell.angle_gamma   90.00
#
_symmetry.space_group_name_H-M   'P 1'
#
loop_
_entity.id
_entity.type
_entity.pdbx_description
1 polymer ?
#
loop_
_entity_poly.entity_id
_entity_poly.type
_entity_poly.pdbx_seq_one_letter_code
_entity_poly.pdbx_strand_id
1 'polypeptide(L)'
;MRPRCARGWGGILLKRLYQEGEPVKAGQALFQIDRAPYENALAEARARAEQTAREAARLKGLAEAKAIAQKDYDDAASASAMAQAALKQAELNLSWTTVTAPVSGVAGRAEKSEGNLISSTDNLLTSIYQLNPIWARFALGESDLARFPGKRVSAQDVKTVELVLSDGSVYPKRGKLNFVASTVDPTLGAQQLRAEFDNAEQLILPGQFVRVRLVTGERQGVFLVPQTAVAQGEQGARVMTVGADNKAAPRPVQTGEWLGKDWVILGGLKAGDKVIVDNLIKLKPGMPVKPRAPGEAPAGGDKPAADGKKG
;
A
#
# COMPACT_ATOMS: atom_id res chain seq x y z
N MET A 1 -1.10 -7.26 -5.69
CA MET A 1 -1.46 -8.69 -5.75
C MET A 1 -1.25 -9.14 -7.18
N ARG A 2 -0.60 -10.28 -7.45
CA ARG A 2 -0.43 -10.79 -8.83
C ARG A 2 -1.36 -12.00 -8.98
N PRO A 3 -2.62 -11.82 -9.40
CA PRO A 3 -3.45 -12.96 -9.70
C PRO A 3 -2.87 -13.70 -10.91
N ARG A 4 -2.61 -14.97 -10.75
CA ARG A 4 -2.22 -15.84 -11.85
C ARG A 4 -3.50 -16.23 -12.59
N CYS A 5 -3.58 -15.85 -13.84
CA CYS A 5 -4.68 -16.27 -14.71
C CYS A 5 -4.30 -17.55 -15.41
N ALA A 6 -4.54 -18.69 -14.80
CA ALA A 6 -4.84 -19.97 -15.41
C ALA A 6 -4.99 -21.05 -14.33
N ARG A 7 -6.02 -21.82 -14.42
CA ARG A 7 -6.18 -23.05 -13.63
C ARG A 7 -6.07 -24.23 -14.57
N GLY A 8 -5.01 -25.03 -14.39
CA GLY A 8 -4.96 -26.48 -14.54
C GLY A 8 -5.25 -27.16 -15.87
N TRP A 9 -5.40 -26.47 -17.00
CA TRP A 9 -5.80 -27.08 -18.27
C TRP A 9 -4.82 -26.79 -19.39
N GLY A 10 -4.57 -27.80 -20.24
CA GLY A 10 -3.71 -27.66 -21.41
C GLY A 10 -4.51 -27.42 -22.69
N GLY A 11 -3.96 -26.63 -23.59
CA GLY A 11 -4.56 -26.36 -24.90
C GLY A 11 -3.79 -25.31 -25.67
N ILE A 12 -4.06 -25.16 -26.95
CA ILE A 12 -3.43 -24.12 -27.77
C ILE A 12 -4.10 -22.78 -27.47
N LEU A 13 -3.30 -21.75 -27.22
CA LEU A 13 -3.77 -20.37 -27.08
C LEU A 13 -4.15 -19.84 -28.47
N LEU A 14 -5.43 -19.66 -28.72
CA LEU A 14 -5.90 -19.20 -30.04
C LEU A 14 -5.83 -17.69 -30.17
N LYS A 15 -6.27 -16.96 -29.15
CA LYS A 15 -6.43 -15.51 -29.29
C LYS A 15 -6.27 -14.79 -27.94
N ARG A 16 -5.66 -13.60 -27.99
CA ARG A 16 -5.68 -12.61 -26.91
C ARG A 16 -6.81 -11.62 -27.17
N LEU A 17 -7.66 -11.38 -26.15
CA LEU A 17 -8.88 -10.59 -26.24
C LEU A 17 -8.78 -9.23 -25.52
N TYR A 18 -7.59 -8.84 -25.06
CA TYR A 18 -7.33 -7.57 -24.39
C TYR A 18 -6.07 -6.92 -24.99
N GLN A 19 -5.91 -5.63 -24.75
CA GLN A 19 -4.66 -4.91 -25.05
C GLN A 19 -3.80 -4.80 -23.80
N GLU A 20 -2.49 -4.96 -23.97
CA GLU A 20 -1.53 -4.86 -22.87
C GLU A 20 -1.45 -3.43 -22.36
N GLY A 21 -1.47 -3.29 -21.03
CA GLY A 21 -1.48 -1.97 -20.39
C GLY A 21 -2.87 -1.34 -20.24
N GLU A 22 -3.93 -1.95 -20.77
CA GLU A 22 -5.29 -1.42 -20.63
C GLU A 22 -6.00 -1.86 -19.34
N PRO A 23 -6.95 -1.06 -18.84
CA PRO A 23 -7.79 -1.43 -17.73
C PRO A 23 -8.77 -2.55 -18.13
N VAL A 24 -8.86 -3.57 -17.29
CA VAL A 24 -9.77 -4.71 -17.45
C VAL A 24 -10.69 -4.82 -16.24
N LYS A 25 -11.91 -5.31 -16.47
CA LYS A 25 -12.89 -5.55 -15.41
C LYS A 25 -12.87 -7.02 -14.97
N ALA A 26 -13.18 -7.28 -13.71
CA ALA A 26 -13.40 -8.65 -13.23
C ALA A 26 -14.45 -9.36 -14.10
N GLY A 27 -14.15 -10.61 -14.51
CA GLY A 27 -14.98 -11.40 -15.43
C GLY A 27 -14.76 -11.10 -16.91
N GLN A 28 -14.01 -10.06 -17.30
CA GLN A 28 -13.70 -9.77 -18.70
C GLN A 28 -12.81 -10.88 -19.29
N ALA A 29 -13.16 -11.37 -20.48
CA ALA A 29 -12.37 -12.36 -21.20
C ALA A 29 -11.03 -11.76 -21.63
N LEU A 30 -9.95 -12.47 -21.34
CA LEU A 30 -8.57 -12.07 -21.67
C LEU A 30 -7.94 -12.94 -22.73
N PHE A 31 -8.18 -14.24 -22.66
CA PHE A 31 -7.60 -15.20 -23.59
C PHE A 31 -8.62 -16.26 -23.98
N GLN A 32 -8.48 -16.76 -25.19
CA GLN A 32 -9.24 -17.88 -25.72
C GLN A 32 -8.32 -19.05 -26.00
N ILE A 33 -8.52 -20.16 -25.32
CA ILE A 33 -7.89 -21.45 -25.60
C ILE A 33 -8.76 -22.21 -26.60
N ASP A 34 -8.17 -23.11 -27.37
CA ASP A 34 -8.90 -23.94 -28.35
C ASP A 34 -10.07 -24.67 -27.67
N ARG A 35 -11.25 -24.39 -28.17
CA ARG A 35 -12.51 -24.93 -27.63
C ARG A 35 -12.91 -26.24 -28.24
N ALA A 36 -12.45 -26.52 -29.47
CA ALA A 36 -12.96 -27.65 -30.26
C ALA A 36 -12.87 -29.02 -29.54
N PRO A 37 -11.75 -29.37 -28.88
CA PRO A 37 -11.67 -30.62 -28.13
C PRO A 37 -12.68 -30.69 -26.96
N TYR A 38 -12.91 -29.55 -26.31
CA TYR A 38 -13.81 -29.45 -25.15
C TYR A 38 -15.28 -29.45 -25.57
N GLU A 39 -15.61 -28.83 -26.69
CA GLU A 39 -16.95 -28.86 -27.29
C GLU A 39 -17.35 -30.28 -27.73
N ASN A 40 -16.40 -31.03 -28.33
CA ASN A 40 -16.62 -32.43 -28.67
C ASN A 40 -16.84 -33.30 -27.42
N ALA A 41 -16.02 -33.13 -26.37
CA ALA A 41 -16.18 -33.85 -25.11
C ALA A 41 -17.51 -33.50 -24.41
N LEU A 42 -17.94 -32.24 -24.49
CA LEU A 42 -19.23 -31.82 -23.97
C LEU A 42 -20.41 -32.47 -24.72
N ALA A 43 -20.32 -32.53 -26.07
CA ALA A 43 -21.36 -33.15 -26.89
C ALA A 43 -21.51 -34.65 -26.58
N GLU A 44 -20.38 -35.37 -26.42
CA GLU A 44 -20.38 -36.77 -26.01
C GLU A 44 -21.01 -36.97 -24.61
N ALA A 45 -20.54 -36.18 -23.61
CA ALA A 45 -21.06 -36.30 -22.25
C ALA A 45 -22.54 -35.97 -22.17
N ARG A 46 -23.02 -34.99 -22.96
CA ARG A 46 -24.43 -34.64 -23.06
C ARG A 46 -25.27 -35.79 -23.63
N ALA A 47 -24.86 -36.37 -24.76
CA ALA A 47 -25.56 -37.49 -25.38
C ALA A 47 -25.68 -38.67 -24.42
N ARG A 48 -24.61 -38.99 -23.67
CA ARG A 48 -24.60 -40.06 -22.67
C ARG A 48 -25.51 -39.76 -21.51
N ALA A 49 -25.50 -38.54 -20.97
CA ALA A 49 -26.36 -38.12 -19.86
C ALA A 49 -27.83 -38.18 -20.26
N GLU A 50 -28.19 -37.75 -21.48
CA GLU A 50 -29.54 -37.82 -22.01
C GLU A 50 -30.01 -39.30 -22.22
N GLN A 51 -29.14 -40.16 -22.72
CA GLN A 51 -29.43 -41.57 -22.91
C GLN A 51 -29.73 -42.25 -21.56
N THR A 52 -28.82 -42.11 -20.59
CA THR A 52 -28.99 -42.76 -19.26
C THR A 52 -30.15 -42.19 -18.48
N ALA A 53 -30.45 -40.88 -18.62
CA ALA A 53 -31.62 -40.27 -18.01
C ALA A 53 -32.93 -40.82 -18.57
N ARG A 54 -33.01 -41.00 -19.91
CA ARG A 54 -34.20 -41.66 -20.53
C ARG A 54 -34.37 -43.10 -20.08
N GLU A 55 -33.28 -43.85 -19.93
CA GLU A 55 -33.31 -45.23 -19.46
C GLU A 55 -33.81 -45.30 -18.00
N ALA A 56 -33.19 -44.49 -17.11
CA ALA A 56 -33.61 -44.44 -15.72
C ALA A 56 -35.11 -44.05 -15.56
N ALA A 57 -35.55 -43.06 -16.37
CA ALA A 57 -36.97 -42.64 -16.34
C ALA A 57 -37.92 -43.76 -16.81
N ARG A 58 -37.52 -44.52 -17.84
CA ARG A 58 -38.30 -45.67 -18.33
C ARG A 58 -38.40 -46.76 -17.28
N LEU A 59 -37.26 -47.13 -16.66
CA LEU A 59 -37.22 -48.20 -15.65
C LEU A 59 -37.92 -47.81 -14.36
N LYS A 60 -37.95 -46.53 -14.01
CA LYS A 60 -38.70 -46.02 -12.87
C LYS A 60 -40.17 -46.40 -12.89
N GLY A 61 -40.87 -46.16 -14.01
CA GLY A 61 -42.26 -46.53 -14.16
C GLY A 61 -42.52 -48.04 -14.10
N LEU A 62 -41.57 -48.87 -14.62
CA LEU A 62 -41.65 -50.31 -14.56
C LEU A 62 -41.40 -50.86 -13.15
N ALA A 63 -40.45 -50.25 -12.39
CA ALA A 63 -40.21 -50.62 -11.01
C ALA A 63 -41.40 -50.26 -10.09
N GLU A 64 -42.00 -49.10 -10.27
CA GLU A 64 -43.21 -48.68 -9.56
C GLU A 64 -44.39 -49.64 -9.83
N ALA A 65 -44.50 -50.13 -11.07
CA ALA A 65 -45.49 -51.16 -11.44
C ALA A 65 -45.08 -52.59 -11.01
N LYS A 66 -43.93 -52.75 -10.33
CA LYS A 66 -43.36 -54.06 -9.92
C LYS A 66 -43.08 -55.01 -11.11
N ALA A 67 -42.88 -54.49 -12.30
CA ALA A 67 -42.61 -55.26 -13.53
C ALA A 67 -41.13 -55.60 -13.68
N ILE A 68 -40.21 -55.01 -12.92
CA ILE A 68 -38.78 -55.25 -12.88
C ILE A 68 -38.28 -55.29 -11.44
N ALA A 69 -37.05 -55.79 -11.26
CA ALA A 69 -36.41 -55.75 -9.93
C ALA A 69 -35.99 -54.30 -9.57
N GLN A 70 -36.13 -53.93 -8.31
CA GLN A 70 -35.71 -52.62 -7.78
C GLN A 70 -34.25 -52.33 -8.12
N LYS A 71 -33.40 -53.38 -8.08
CA LYS A 71 -31.97 -53.28 -8.42
C LYS A 71 -31.74 -52.72 -9.83
N ASP A 72 -32.51 -53.16 -10.82
CA ASP A 72 -32.36 -52.73 -12.22
C ASP A 72 -32.61 -51.20 -12.35
N TYR A 73 -33.59 -50.67 -11.63
CA TYR A 73 -33.82 -49.24 -11.57
C TYR A 73 -32.71 -48.49 -10.82
N ASP A 74 -32.25 -49.03 -9.68
CA ASP A 74 -31.20 -48.40 -8.86
C ASP A 74 -29.87 -48.33 -9.65
N ASP A 75 -29.56 -49.39 -10.42
CA ASP A 75 -28.39 -49.44 -11.31
C ASP A 75 -28.51 -48.37 -12.44
N ALA A 76 -29.65 -48.22 -13.05
CA ALA A 76 -29.89 -47.24 -14.10
C ALA A 76 -29.90 -45.80 -13.54
N ALA A 77 -30.47 -45.60 -12.34
CA ALA A 77 -30.43 -44.32 -11.65
C ALA A 77 -29.02 -43.90 -11.29
N SER A 78 -28.21 -44.84 -10.80
CA SER A 78 -26.79 -44.60 -10.51
C SER A 78 -25.98 -44.27 -11.78
N ALA A 79 -26.23 -44.99 -12.88
CA ALA A 79 -25.61 -44.71 -14.19
C ALA A 79 -25.96 -43.30 -14.70
N SER A 80 -27.23 -42.91 -14.55
CA SER A 80 -27.70 -41.56 -14.90
C SER A 80 -27.00 -40.50 -14.06
N ALA A 81 -26.86 -40.69 -12.72
CA ALA A 81 -26.21 -39.77 -11.84
C ALA A 81 -24.72 -39.60 -12.21
N MET A 82 -23.99 -40.69 -12.52
CA MET A 82 -22.61 -40.64 -12.99
C MET A 82 -22.46 -39.89 -14.33
N ALA A 83 -23.35 -40.15 -15.29
CA ALA A 83 -23.33 -39.48 -16.58
C ALA A 83 -23.63 -37.95 -16.44
N GLN A 84 -24.54 -37.58 -15.55
CA GLN A 84 -24.82 -36.17 -15.22
C GLN A 84 -23.61 -35.47 -14.57
N ALA A 85 -22.88 -36.16 -13.70
CA ALA A 85 -21.64 -35.63 -13.12
C ALA A 85 -20.56 -35.41 -14.20
N ALA A 86 -20.43 -36.38 -15.13
CA ALA A 86 -19.51 -36.25 -16.29
C ALA A 86 -19.89 -35.09 -17.21
N LEU A 87 -21.19 -34.86 -17.46
CA LEU A 87 -21.66 -33.69 -18.23
C LEU A 87 -21.27 -32.38 -17.55
N LYS A 88 -21.52 -32.23 -16.27
CA LYS A 88 -21.12 -31.01 -15.51
C LYS A 88 -19.61 -30.80 -15.56
N GLN A 89 -18.80 -31.86 -15.50
CA GLN A 89 -17.34 -31.75 -15.63
C GLN A 89 -16.94 -31.25 -17.01
N ALA A 90 -17.57 -31.75 -18.09
CA ALA A 90 -17.30 -31.30 -19.45
C ALA A 90 -17.71 -29.84 -19.68
N GLU A 91 -18.86 -29.40 -19.14
CA GLU A 91 -19.29 -27.99 -19.12
C GLU A 91 -18.28 -27.09 -18.44
N LEU A 92 -17.79 -27.51 -17.26
CA LEU A 92 -16.79 -26.76 -16.50
C LEU A 92 -15.46 -26.67 -17.28
N ASN A 93 -15.03 -27.77 -17.92
CA ASN A 93 -13.82 -27.79 -18.73
C ASN A 93 -13.92 -26.80 -19.91
N LEU A 94 -15.05 -26.79 -20.61
CA LEU A 94 -15.31 -25.84 -21.69
C LEU A 94 -15.32 -24.40 -21.18
N SER A 95 -15.90 -24.13 -20.01
CA SER A 95 -15.92 -22.79 -19.44
C SER A 95 -14.50 -22.23 -19.18
N TRP A 96 -13.55 -23.08 -18.86
CA TRP A 96 -12.17 -22.69 -18.60
C TRP A 96 -11.36 -22.39 -19.87
N THR A 97 -11.85 -22.74 -21.04
CA THR A 97 -11.19 -22.36 -22.31
C THR A 97 -11.22 -20.86 -22.57
N THR A 98 -12.14 -20.15 -21.93
CA THR A 98 -12.18 -18.68 -21.89
C THR A 98 -11.58 -18.22 -20.58
N VAL A 99 -10.35 -17.70 -20.63
CA VAL A 99 -9.66 -17.18 -19.44
C VAL A 99 -10.11 -15.77 -19.16
N THR A 100 -10.70 -15.56 -17.98
CA THR A 100 -11.23 -14.26 -17.57
C THR A 100 -10.37 -13.60 -16.49
N ALA A 101 -10.49 -12.27 -16.36
CA ALA A 101 -9.84 -11.50 -15.31
C ALA A 101 -10.48 -11.82 -13.95
N PRO A 102 -9.72 -12.28 -12.94
CA PRO A 102 -10.26 -12.58 -11.61
C PRO A 102 -10.56 -11.33 -10.79
N VAL A 103 -9.94 -10.21 -11.13
CA VAL A 103 -10.09 -8.90 -10.47
C VAL A 103 -10.02 -7.80 -11.51
N SER A 104 -10.62 -6.65 -11.20
CA SER A 104 -10.46 -5.44 -12.00
C SER A 104 -9.08 -4.81 -11.74
N GLY A 105 -8.44 -4.28 -12.79
CA GLY A 105 -7.11 -3.68 -12.69
C GLY A 105 -6.53 -3.39 -14.07
N VAL A 106 -5.24 -3.13 -14.15
CA VAL A 106 -4.53 -2.97 -15.43
C VAL A 106 -3.87 -4.30 -15.79
N ALA A 107 -4.15 -4.78 -16.99
CA ALA A 107 -3.56 -6.01 -17.50
C ALA A 107 -2.12 -5.76 -17.94
N GLY A 108 -1.21 -6.62 -17.48
CA GLY A 108 0.19 -6.62 -17.91
C GLY A 108 0.35 -7.18 -19.32
N ARG A 109 1.59 -7.33 -19.74
CA ARG A 109 1.92 -7.99 -21.00
C ARG A 109 1.52 -9.47 -20.94
N ALA A 110 1.27 -10.06 -22.11
CA ALA A 110 1.08 -11.48 -22.25
C ALA A 110 2.43 -12.21 -22.11
N GLU A 111 2.47 -13.24 -21.28
CA GLU A 111 3.65 -14.11 -21.11
C GLU A 111 3.71 -15.21 -22.18
N LYS A 112 2.60 -15.45 -22.87
CA LYS A 112 2.46 -16.45 -23.94
C LYS A 112 1.87 -15.80 -25.19
N SER A 113 2.37 -16.21 -26.34
CA SER A 113 1.89 -15.79 -27.67
C SER A 113 0.78 -16.70 -28.18
N GLU A 114 -0.03 -16.19 -29.09
CA GLU A 114 -1.00 -17.00 -29.84
C GLU A 114 -0.26 -18.16 -30.56
N GLY A 115 -0.87 -19.33 -30.55
CA GLY A 115 -0.29 -20.57 -31.04
C GLY A 115 0.52 -21.37 -30.00
N ASN A 116 0.84 -20.81 -28.84
CA ASN A 116 1.58 -21.52 -27.79
C ASN A 116 0.69 -22.55 -27.09
N LEU A 117 1.29 -23.69 -26.75
CA LEU A 117 0.66 -24.68 -25.89
C LEU A 117 0.70 -24.20 -24.44
N ILE A 118 -0.46 -24.15 -23.81
CA ILE A 118 -0.60 -23.89 -22.38
C ILE A 118 -0.73 -25.22 -21.65
N SER A 119 0.04 -25.41 -20.60
CA SER A 119 0.01 -26.62 -19.77
C SER A 119 -0.31 -26.29 -18.31
N SER A 120 -0.68 -27.28 -17.52
CA SER A 120 -0.95 -27.13 -16.09
C SER A 120 0.27 -26.64 -15.28
N THR A 121 1.49 -26.92 -15.76
CA THR A 121 2.75 -26.51 -15.11
C THR A 121 3.23 -25.14 -15.56
N ASP A 122 2.88 -24.71 -16.78
CA ASP A 122 3.27 -23.42 -17.34
C ASP A 122 2.02 -22.63 -17.79
N ASN A 123 1.32 -22.13 -16.79
CA ASN A 123 -0.03 -21.57 -16.91
C ASN A 123 -0.11 -20.06 -16.63
N LEU A 124 1.01 -19.37 -16.49
CA LEU A 124 1.01 -17.92 -16.32
C LEU A 124 0.82 -17.25 -17.68
N LEU A 125 -0.35 -16.65 -17.90
CA LEU A 125 -0.69 -15.98 -19.15
C LEU A 125 -0.46 -14.47 -19.08
N THR A 126 -0.85 -13.83 -17.97
CA THR A 126 -0.64 -12.41 -17.71
C THR A 126 -0.75 -12.12 -16.23
N SER A 127 -0.34 -10.92 -15.83
CA SER A 127 -0.53 -10.42 -14.46
C SER A 127 -1.48 -9.22 -14.50
N ILE A 128 -2.46 -9.19 -13.61
CA ILE A 128 -3.36 -8.03 -13.44
C ILE A 128 -2.92 -7.27 -12.20
N TYR A 129 -2.68 -5.97 -12.36
CA TYR A 129 -2.26 -5.08 -11.30
C TYR A 129 -3.45 -4.25 -10.84
N GLN A 130 -3.88 -4.46 -9.62
CA GLN A 130 -4.85 -3.59 -8.98
C GLN A 130 -4.13 -2.31 -8.57
N LEU A 131 -4.47 -1.18 -9.19
CA LEU A 131 -3.85 0.11 -8.97
C LEU A 131 -4.57 0.92 -7.90
N ASN A 132 -5.87 0.70 -7.72
CA ASN A 132 -6.69 1.37 -6.72
C ASN A 132 -7.59 0.35 -5.99
N PRO A 133 -7.54 0.29 -4.64
CA PRO A 133 -6.55 0.93 -3.78
C PRO A 133 -5.16 0.33 -3.95
N ILE A 134 -4.11 1.15 -3.70
CA ILE A 134 -2.72 0.70 -3.71
C ILE A 134 -2.22 0.47 -2.29
N TRP A 135 -1.34 -0.52 -2.12
CA TRP A 135 -0.78 -0.87 -0.83
C TRP A 135 0.69 -0.53 -0.74
N ALA A 136 1.05 0.25 0.27
CA ALA A 136 2.43 0.45 0.68
C ALA A 136 2.80 -0.57 1.78
N ARG A 137 3.85 -1.35 1.56
CA ARG A 137 4.42 -2.27 2.54
C ARG A 137 5.70 -1.68 3.07
N PHE A 138 5.86 -1.68 4.36
CA PHE A 138 7.05 -1.15 5.02
C PHE A 138 7.29 -1.90 6.34
N ALA A 139 8.47 -1.70 6.92
CA ALA A 139 8.84 -2.33 8.17
C ALA A 139 9.44 -1.27 9.11
N LEU A 140 9.20 -1.43 10.40
CA LEU A 140 9.79 -0.63 11.47
C LEU A 140 10.79 -1.47 12.22
N GLY A 141 12.03 -0.99 12.29
CA GLY A 141 13.09 -1.62 13.06
C GLY A 141 12.91 -1.46 14.58
N GLU A 142 13.65 -2.23 15.37
CA GLU A 142 13.54 -2.23 16.84
C GLU A 142 13.78 -0.85 17.45
N SER A 143 14.69 -0.03 16.87
CA SER A 143 14.95 1.33 17.32
C SER A 143 13.74 2.25 17.20
N ASP A 144 12.93 2.07 16.14
CA ASP A 144 11.72 2.84 15.94
C ASP A 144 10.58 2.30 16.79
N LEU A 145 10.51 0.97 16.96
CA LEU A 145 9.52 0.32 17.81
C LEU A 145 9.68 0.73 19.29
N ALA A 146 10.90 0.99 19.75
CA ALA A 146 11.16 1.44 21.12
C ALA A 146 10.45 2.77 21.48
N ARG A 147 10.03 3.55 20.47
CA ARG A 147 9.30 4.83 20.66
C ARG A 147 7.80 4.63 20.93
N PHE A 148 7.29 3.41 20.67
CA PHE A 148 5.87 3.09 20.86
C PHE A 148 5.61 2.39 22.20
N PRO A 149 4.42 2.55 22.77
CA PRO A 149 4.02 1.85 23.98
C PRO A 149 4.14 0.31 23.80
N GLY A 150 4.78 -0.36 24.76
CA GLY A 150 5.00 -1.80 24.68
C GLY A 150 5.97 -2.25 23.59
N LYS A 151 6.79 -1.34 23.03
CA LYS A 151 7.80 -1.61 21.98
C LYS A 151 7.24 -2.30 20.73
N ARG A 152 6.01 -2.00 20.39
CA ARG A 152 5.32 -2.49 19.19
C ARG A 152 4.34 -1.45 18.69
N VAL A 153 4.07 -1.45 17.39
CA VAL A 153 3.02 -0.62 16.79
C VAL A 153 1.71 -1.40 16.76
N SER A 154 0.64 -0.73 17.11
CA SER A 154 -0.73 -1.16 16.87
C SER A 154 -1.45 -0.21 15.90
N ALA A 155 -2.58 -0.64 15.34
CA ALA A 155 -3.35 0.21 14.43
C ALA A 155 -3.87 1.48 15.10
N GLN A 156 -4.02 1.49 16.44
CA GLN A 156 -4.50 2.63 17.22
C GLN A 156 -3.42 3.68 17.45
N ASP A 157 -2.14 3.30 17.38
CA ASP A 157 -1.01 4.20 17.59
C ASP A 157 -0.75 5.13 16.39
N VAL A 158 -1.34 4.82 15.23
CA VAL A 158 -1.13 5.56 13.99
C VAL A 158 -2.43 6.18 13.51
N LYS A 159 -2.51 7.50 13.55
CA LYS A 159 -3.69 8.26 13.08
C LYS A 159 -3.81 8.22 11.56
N THR A 160 -2.71 8.38 10.86
CA THR A 160 -2.65 8.41 9.40
C THR A 160 -1.25 8.08 8.90
N VAL A 161 -1.18 7.68 7.65
CA VAL A 161 0.08 7.36 6.96
C VAL A 161 0.22 8.30 5.77
N GLU A 162 1.40 8.89 5.60
CA GLU A 162 1.76 9.73 4.46
C GLU A 162 2.84 9.05 3.63
N LEU A 163 2.80 9.23 2.32
CA LEU A 163 3.86 8.79 1.42
C LEU A 163 4.66 9.98 0.93
N VAL A 164 5.96 9.84 0.97
CA VAL A 164 6.90 10.76 0.33
C VAL A 164 7.47 10.06 -0.88
N LEU A 165 7.26 10.65 -2.05
CA LEU A 165 7.69 10.13 -3.32
C LEU A 165 9.21 10.32 -3.51
N SER A 166 9.77 9.74 -4.56
CA SER A 166 11.21 9.79 -4.83
C SER A 166 11.74 11.21 -5.13
N ASP A 167 10.86 12.09 -5.62
CA ASP A 167 11.15 13.52 -5.86
C ASP A 167 11.07 14.39 -4.60
N GLY A 168 10.72 13.78 -3.43
CA GLY A 168 10.54 14.47 -2.16
C GLY A 168 9.15 15.07 -1.95
N SER A 169 8.27 15.02 -2.93
CA SER A 169 6.88 15.47 -2.80
C SER A 169 6.08 14.54 -1.88
N VAL A 170 5.11 15.11 -1.17
CA VAL A 170 4.19 14.33 -0.34
C VAL A 170 2.97 13.94 -1.19
N TYR A 171 2.64 12.67 -1.20
CA TYR A 171 1.44 12.18 -1.88
C TYR A 171 0.19 12.84 -1.29
N PRO A 172 -0.71 13.41 -2.11
CA PRO A 172 -1.80 14.26 -1.62
C PRO A 172 -2.85 13.51 -0.78
N LYS A 173 -2.97 12.19 -0.98
CA LYS A 173 -3.95 11.38 -0.25
C LYS A 173 -3.29 10.64 0.89
N ARG A 174 -3.90 10.72 2.06
CA ARG A 174 -3.44 10.03 3.26
C ARG A 174 -3.94 8.59 3.28
N GLY A 175 -3.10 7.69 3.74
CA GLY A 175 -3.42 6.28 3.89
C GLY A 175 -3.80 5.89 5.31
N LYS A 176 -4.34 4.67 5.42
CA LYS A 176 -4.67 4.05 6.71
C LYS A 176 -3.94 2.72 6.84
N LEU A 177 -3.47 2.40 8.03
CA LEU A 177 -2.96 1.06 8.31
C LEU A 177 -4.11 0.05 8.17
N ASN A 178 -3.89 -0.96 7.34
CA ASN A 178 -4.83 -2.08 7.19
C ASN A 178 -4.21 -3.44 7.58
N PHE A 179 -2.93 -3.44 7.93
CA PHE A 179 -2.25 -4.61 8.47
C PHE A 179 -1.07 -4.18 9.34
N VAL A 180 -0.95 -4.83 10.50
CA VAL A 180 0.19 -4.73 11.42
C VAL A 180 0.53 -6.16 11.83
N ALA A 181 1.77 -6.58 11.58
CA ALA A 181 2.21 -7.91 11.98
C ALA A 181 2.24 -8.03 13.51
N SER A 182 1.79 -9.15 14.05
CA SER A 182 1.83 -9.43 15.48
C SER A 182 3.22 -9.88 15.97
N THR A 183 4.14 -10.14 15.05
CA THR A 183 5.50 -10.62 15.30
C THR A 183 6.53 -9.72 14.64
N VAL A 184 7.73 -9.70 15.21
CA VAL A 184 8.93 -9.16 14.57
C VAL A 184 9.52 -10.25 13.68
N ASP A 185 9.85 -9.91 12.43
CA ASP A 185 10.54 -10.80 11.51
C ASP A 185 11.99 -10.98 12.02
N PRO A 186 12.41 -12.19 12.38
CA PRO A 186 13.72 -12.41 12.98
C PRO A 186 14.88 -12.18 12.01
N THR A 187 14.63 -12.26 10.71
CA THR A 187 15.65 -12.03 9.67
C THR A 187 15.90 -10.54 9.45
N LEU A 188 14.84 -9.73 9.57
CA LEU A 188 14.89 -8.29 9.34
C LEU A 188 15.01 -7.47 10.63
N GLY A 189 14.77 -8.07 11.81
CA GLY A 189 14.68 -7.35 13.08
C GLY A 189 13.59 -6.26 13.06
N ALA A 190 12.50 -6.49 12.34
CA ALA A 190 11.53 -5.44 12.07
C ALA A 190 10.08 -5.97 12.08
N GLN A 191 9.15 -5.14 12.55
CA GLN A 191 7.72 -5.39 12.47
C GLN A 191 7.20 -4.94 11.11
N GLN A 192 6.51 -5.83 10.39
CA GLN A 192 5.96 -5.53 9.07
C GLN A 192 4.60 -4.85 9.20
N LEU A 193 4.39 -3.82 8.37
CA LEU A 193 3.16 -3.05 8.30
C LEU A 193 2.72 -2.87 6.86
N ARG A 194 1.43 -2.61 6.68
CA ARG A 194 0.85 -2.28 5.39
C ARG A 194 -0.17 -1.16 5.56
N ALA A 195 -0.06 -0.16 4.71
CA ALA A 195 -1.04 0.91 4.60
C ALA A 195 -1.69 0.89 3.23
N GLU A 196 -2.95 1.28 3.19
CA GLU A 196 -3.78 1.36 1.99
C GLU A 196 -4.01 2.82 1.63
N PHE A 197 -3.87 3.13 0.32
CA PHE A 197 -4.04 4.47 -0.23
C PHE A 197 -5.00 4.44 -1.41
N ASP A 198 -5.84 5.44 -1.50
CA ASP A 198 -6.61 5.70 -2.71
C ASP A 198 -5.66 6.23 -3.80
N ASN A 199 -5.68 5.59 -4.97
CA ASN A 199 -4.82 5.89 -6.11
C ASN A 199 -5.63 5.93 -7.41
N ALA A 200 -6.81 6.59 -7.36
CA ALA A 200 -7.69 6.71 -8.53
C ALA A 200 -7.01 7.38 -9.72
N GLU A 201 -6.12 8.33 -9.47
CA GLU A 201 -5.34 9.05 -10.48
C GLU A 201 -4.09 8.28 -10.98
N GLN A 202 -3.84 7.08 -10.43
CA GLN A 202 -2.74 6.19 -10.80
C GLN A 202 -1.34 6.85 -10.74
N LEU A 203 -1.16 7.82 -9.84
CA LEU A 203 0.11 8.55 -9.65
C LEU A 203 1.23 7.64 -9.11
N ILE A 204 0.87 6.58 -8.39
CA ILE A 204 1.81 5.61 -7.85
C ILE A 204 1.64 4.29 -8.58
N LEU A 205 2.75 3.76 -9.08
CA LEU A 205 2.77 2.45 -9.74
C LEU A 205 3.23 1.35 -8.77
N PRO A 206 2.66 0.13 -8.87
CA PRO A 206 3.14 -1.01 -8.12
C PRO A 206 4.62 -1.29 -8.40
N GLY A 207 5.40 -1.49 -7.33
CA GLY A 207 6.85 -1.72 -7.41
C GLY A 207 7.70 -0.47 -7.24
N GLN A 208 7.10 0.72 -7.14
CA GLN A 208 7.84 1.93 -6.79
C GLN A 208 8.27 1.92 -5.32
N PHE A 209 9.48 2.41 -5.06
CA PHE A 209 9.96 2.69 -3.72
C PHE A 209 9.45 4.06 -3.26
N VAL A 210 8.87 4.08 -2.07
CA VAL A 210 8.35 5.29 -1.43
C VAL A 210 8.84 5.34 0.02
N ARG A 211 8.99 6.54 0.55
CA ARG A 211 9.24 6.72 1.98
C ARG A 211 7.90 6.87 2.70
N VAL A 212 7.73 6.13 3.78
CA VAL A 212 6.51 6.17 4.58
C VAL A 212 6.75 7.04 5.81
N ARG A 213 5.81 7.95 6.09
CA ARG A 213 5.76 8.75 7.31
C ARG A 213 4.51 8.35 8.10
N LEU A 214 4.70 7.90 9.32
CA LEU A 214 3.62 7.58 10.25
C LEU A 214 3.30 8.81 11.09
N VAL A 215 2.03 9.24 11.07
CA VAL A 215 1.54 10.30 11.96
C VAL A 215 0.86 9.61 13.14
N THR A 216 1.53 9.62 14.27
CA THR A 216 1.08 8.92 15.49
C THR A 216 0.23 9.80 16.40
N GLY A 217 0.36 11.11 16.27
CA GLY A 217 -0.42 12.05 17.08
C GLY A 217 0.01 13.49 16.87
N GLU A 218 -0.64 14.37 17.62
CA GLU A 218 -0.28 15.77 17.73
C GLU A 218 0.12 16.03 19.18
N ARG A 219 1.22 16.71 19.37
CA ARG A 219 1.66 17.14 20.68
C ARG A 219 1.31 18.62 20.84
N GLN A 220 0.44 18.91 21.78
CA GLN A 220 0.06 20.29 22.11
C GLN A 220 1.00 20.89 23.14
N GLY A 221 1.07 22.24 23.19
CA GLY A 221 1.87 22.97 24.17
C GLY A 221 3.38 22.93 23.91
N VAL A 222 3.82 22.64 22.69
CA VAL A 222 5.22 22.70 22.28
C VAL A 222 5.51 23.94 21.44
N PHE A 223 6.77 24.39 21.47
CA PHE A 223 7.24 25.49 20.64
C PHE A 223 8.26 24.98 19.62
N LEU A 224 8.23 25.53 18.43
CA LEU A 224 9.22 25.28 17.40
C LEU A 224 10.24 26.42 17.39
N VAL A 225 11.50 26.10 17.57
CA VAL A 225 12.61 27.06 17.62
C VAL A 225 13.69 26.64 16.64
N PRO A 226 14.18 27.54 15.74
CA PRO A 226 15.25 27.21 14.81
C PRO A 226 16.46 26.58 15.52
N GLN A 227 17.06 25.58 14.89
CA GLN A 227 18.20 24.86 15.46
C GLN A 227 19.35 25.80 15.85
N THR A 228 19.55 26.87 15.06
CA THR A 228 20.58 27.89 15.30
C THR A 228 20.36 28.67 16.61
N ALA A 229 19.14 28.71 17.13
CA ALA A 229 18.81 29.43 18.35
C ALA A 229 18.95 28.61 19.63
N VAL A 230 19.20 27.31 19.51
CA VAL A 230 19.36 26.40 20.65
C VAL A 230 20.85 26.12 20.87
N ALA A 231 21.40 26.63 21.96
CA ALA A 231 22.76 26.33 22.37
C ALA A 231 22.78 25.11 23.31
N GLN A 232 23.61 24.11 23.00
CA GLN A 232 23.85 22.97 23.89
C GLN A 232 25.13 23.20 24.68
N GLY A 233 25.10 22.98 25.99
CA GLY A 233 26.24 23.11 26.89
C GLY A 233 26.18 22.01 27.95
N GLU A 234 27.22 22.03 28.86
CA GLU A 234 27.35 21.04 29.95
C GLU A 234 26.13 20.98 30.88
N GLN A 235 25.38 22.08 30.98
CA GLN A 235 24.15 22.17 31.78
C GLN A 235 22.86 21.89 30.99
N GLY A 236 22.96 21.32 29.78
CA GLY A 236 21.83 21.03 28.91
C GLY A 236 21.58 22.09 27.83
N ALA A 237 20.40 21.97 27.18
CA ALA A 237 19.99 22.87 26.09
C ALA A 237 19.44 24.19 26.67
N ARG A 238 19.82 25.30 26.05
CA ARG A 238 19.35 26.65 26.43
C ARG A 238 19.07 27.50 25.18
N VAL A 239 18.16 28.44 25.33
CA VAL A 239 17.89 29.48 24.31
C VAL A 239 18.10 30.84 24.96
N MET A 240 18.42 31.86 24.14
CA MET A 240 18.49 33.23 24.59
C MET A 240 17.11 33.90 24.38
N THR A 241 16.53 34.41 25.43
CA THR A 241 15.24 35.12 25.39
C THR A 241 15.43 36.62 25.71
N VAL A 242 14.53 37.45 25.25
CA VAL A 242 14.49 38.87 25.58
C VAL A 242 13.71 39.03 26.88
N GLY A 243 14.36 39.54 27.94
CA GLY A 243 13.73 39.89 29.21
C GLY A 243 12.88 41.16 29.11
N ALA A 244 12.12 41.43 30.18
CA ALA A 244 11.24 42.62 30.29
C ALA A 244 12.01 43.95 30.18
N ASP A 245 13.30 43.97 30.51
CA ASP A 245 14.20 45.11 30.46
C ASP A 245 14.98 45.17 29.10
N ASN A 246 14.52 44.48 28.08
CA ASN A 246 15.21 44.33 26.77
C ASN A 246 16.65 43.84 26.88
N LYS A 247 16.97 43.02 27.88
CA LYS A 247 18.25 42.33 27.98
C LYS A 247 18.16 40.87 27.61
N ALA A 248 19.25 40.35 27.07
CA ALA A 248 19.37 38.95 26.73
C ALA A 248 19.51 38.10 28.01
N ALA A 249 18.62 37.14 28.20
CA ALA A 249 18.62 36.21 29.32
C ALA A 249 18.66 34.75 28.82
N PRO A 250 19.62 33.93 29.33
CA PRO A 250 19.67 32.51 29.01
C PRO A 250 18.52 31.81 29.72
N ARG A 251 17.76 31.00 29.00
CA ARG A 251 16.68 30.20 29.56
C ARG A 251 16.92 28.71 29.24
N PRO A 252 17.00 27.86 30.27
CA PRO A 252 17.10 26.41 30.04
C PRO A 252 15.80 25.91 29.43
N VAL A 253 15.94 25.00 28.45
CA VAL A 253 14.82 24.41 27.72
C VAL A 253 14.99 22.89 27.62
N GLN A 254 13.84 22.20 27.60
CA GLN A 254 13.81 20.79 27.32
C GLN A 254 13.58 20.61 25.82
N THR A 255 14.58 20.11 25.11
CA THR A 255 14.49 19.82 23.69
C THR A 255 13.90 18.43 23.44
N GLY A 256 13.04 18.32 22.46
CA GLY A 256 12.51 17.08 21.92
C GLY A 256 13.21 16.69 20.63
N GLU A 257 12.44 16.20 19.66
CA GLU A 257 12.93 15.79 18.35
C GLU A 257 13.09 16.98 17.39
N TRP A 258 13.83 16.79 16.32
CA TRP A 258 13.94 17.77 15.25
C TRP A 258 12.76 17.66 14.29
N LEU A 259 12.18 18.78 13.94
CA LEU A 259 11.14 18.88 12.92
C LEU A 259 11.64 19.78 11.78
N GLY A 260 12.20 19.17 10.75
CA GLY A 260 12.83 19.90 9.65
C GLY A 260 14.05 20.71 10.09
N LYS A 261 13.96 22.04 10.09
CA LYS A 261 15.01 22.97 10.53
C LYS A 261 14.86 23.43 11.99
N ASP A 262 13.82 23.00 12.67
CA ASP A 262 13.46 23.47 14.00
C ASP A 262 13.59 22.38 15.05
N TRP A 263 13.92 22.79 16.27
CA TRP A 263 13.82 21.98 17.48
C TRP A 263 12.41 22.07 18.06
N VAL A 264 11.84 20.95 18.44
CA VAL A 264 10.65 20.90 19.28
C VAL A 264 11.06 21.16 20.72
N ILE A 265 10.57 22.24 21.32
CA ILE A 265 10.81 22.56 22.73
C ILE A 265 9.64 22.06 23.55
N LEU A 266 9.92 21.11 24.45
CA LEU A 266 8.91 20.44 25.29
C LEU A 266 8.61 21.20 26.58
N GLY A 267 9.53 22.08 27.02
CA GLY A 267 9.38 22.85 28.25
C GLY A 267 10.43 23.94 28.35
N GLY A 268 10.22 24.88 29.25
CA GLY A 268 11.12 26.01 29.52
C GLY A 268 10.70 27.31 28.83
N LEU A 269 9.84 27.28 27.82
CA LEU A 269 9.27 28.44 27.16
C LEU A 269 7.79 28.63 27.51
N LYS A 270 7.34 29.87 27.45
CA LYS A 270 5.92 30.27 27.61
C LYS A 270 5.44 31.01 26.37
N ALA A 271 4.14 30.96 26.11
CA ALA A 271 3.55 31.74 25.04
C ALA A 271 3.83 33.23 25.24
N GLY A 272 4.35 33.89 24.20
CA GLY A 272 4.76 35.30 24.25
C GLY A 272 6.24 35.53 24.54
N ASP A 273 7.02 34.50 24.92
CA ASP A 273 8.48 34.61 25.03
C ASP A 273 9.11 34.93 23.66
N LYS A 274 9.99 35.93 23.64
CA LYS A 274 10.75 36.29 22.45
C LYS A 274 12.09 35.59 22.46
N VAL A 275 12.28 34.63 21.57
CA VAL A 275 13.54 33.88 21.41
C VAL A 275 14.42 34.58 20.38
N ILE A 276 15.70 34.77 20.72
CA ILE A 276 16.68 35.41 19.84
C ILE A 276 17.24 34.31 18.91
N VAL A 277 17.09 34.53 17.60
CA VAL A 277 17.51 33.56 16.58
C VAL A 277 18.78 33.96 15.83
N ASP A 278 19.20 35.23 15.95
CA ASP A 278 20.34 35.81 15.22
C ASP A 278 21.42 36.35 16.17
N ASN A 279 22.67 36.43 15.65
CA ASN A 279 23.83 37.02 16.34
C ASN A 279 24.21 36.36 17.69
N LEU A 280 23.83 35.12 17.93
CA LEU A 280 24.01 34.42 19.21
C LEU A 280 25.47 34.31 19.65
N ILE A 281 26.43 34.24 18.71
CA ILE A 281 27.89 34.14 18.99
C ILE A 281 28.41 35.38 19.74
N LYS A 282 27.84 36.55 19.45
CA LYS A 282 28.25 37.84 20.07
C LYS A 282 27.47 38.19 21.33
N LEU A 283 26.44 37.41 21.66
CA LEU A 283 25.51 37.72 22.72
C LEU A 283 25.98 37.13 24.04
N LYS A 284 26.11 38.00 25.05
CA LYS A 284 26.37 37.61 26.43
C LYS A 284 25.13 37.86 27.30
N PRO A 285 24.92 37.04 28.33
CA PRO A 285 23.83 37.30 29.30
C PRO A 285 23.89 38.73 29.82
N GLY A 286 22.71 39.40 29.90
CA GLY A 286 22.58 40.77 30.37
C GLY A 286 22.82 41.89 29.35
N MET A 287 23.27 41.56 28.11
CA MET A 287 23.45 42.55 27.05
C MET A 287 22.12 43.15 26.60
N PRO A 288 22.05 44.49 26.41
CA PRO A 288 20.82 45.11 25.85
C PRO A 288 20.64 44.68 24.39
N VAL A 289 19.42 44.31 24.03
CA VAL A 289 19.02 43.83 22.69
C VAL A 289 17.85 44.65 22.17
N LYS A 290 17.85 44.91 20.88
CA LYS A 290 16.68 45.49 20.17
C LYS A 290 16.01 44.38 19.37
N PRO A 291 14.89 43.82 19.86
CA PRO A 291 14.20 42.76 19.14
C PRO A 291 13.62 43.29 17.82
N ARG A 292 13.81 42.56 16.76
CA ARG A 292 13.22 42.79 15.42
C ARG A 292 12.43 41.58 14.99
N ALA A 293 11.50 41.77 14.10
CA ALA A 293 10.80 40.64 13.50
C ALA A 293 11.73 39.82 12.55
N PRO A 294 11.54 38.52 12.45
CA PRO A 294 12.32 37.71 11.49
C PRO A 294 12.15 38.26 10.07
N GLY A 295 13.30 38.53 9.38
CA GLY A 295 13.30 39.03 7.99
C GLY A 295 13.46 40.56 7.83
N GLU A 296 13.48 41.35 8.89
CA GLU A 296 13.72 42.79 8.85
C GLU A 296 15.23 43.08 8.69
N ALA A 297 15.63 43.72 7.58
CA ALA A 297 17.02 44.06 7.29
C ALA A 297 17.61 45.02 8.37
N PRO A 298 18.91 44.92 8.72
CA PRO A 298 19.55 45.83 9.65
C PRO A 298 19.49 47.26 9.10
N ALA A 299 18.85 48.17 9.82
CA ALA A 299 18.94 49.61 9.55
C ALA A 299 20.42 50.00 9.57
N GLY A 300 20.87 50.64 8.51
CA GLY A 300 22.25 50.92 8.20
C GLY A 300 23.14 51.31 9.38
N GLY A 301 24.22 50.56 9.55
CA GLY A 301 25.31 50.99 10.39
C GLY A 301 26.00 52.20 9.74
N ASP A 302 26.12 53.26 10.56
CA ASP A 302 26.93 54.43 10.28
C ASP A 302 28.30 54.03 9.64
N LYS A 303 28.50 54.44 8.38
CA LYS A 303 29.84 54.50 7.82
C LYS A 303 30.63 55.54 8.59
N PRO A 304 31.82 55.25 9.14
CA PRO A 304 32.69 56.28 9.64
C PRO A 304 33.06 57.23 8.49
N ALA A 305 32.83 58.51 8.70
CA ALA A 305 33.25 59.59 7.81
C ALA A 305 34.75 59.46 7.55
N ALA A 306 35.12 59.35 6.26
CA ALA A 306 36.50 59.44 5.83
C ALA A 306 36.92 60.88 6.03
N ASP A 307 37.77 61.12 7.01
CA ASP A 307 38.44 62.37 7.27
C ASP A 307 39.42 62.64 6.15
N GLY A 308 39.12 63.71 5.36
CA GLY A 308 39.99 64.18 4.30
C GLY A 308 41.20 64.91 4.88
N LYS A 309 42.38 64.37 4.64
CA LYS A 309 43.62 65.16 4.78
C LYS A 309 44.20 65.41 3.41
N LYS A 310 44.13 66.70 3.04
CA LYS A 310 45.02 67.27 1.99
C LYS A 310 46.46 67.18 2.48
N GLY A 311 47.32 66.91 1.58
CA GLY A 311 48.77 67.02 1.70
C GLY A 311 49.43 66.40 0.47
#